data_5bc3d485fb59da6bbad025627d336122
#
_entry.id   5bc3d485fb59da6bbad025627d336122
#
_cell.length_a   1.000
_cell.length_b   1.000
_cell.length_c   1.000
_cell.angle_alpha   90.00
_cell.angle_beta   90.00
_cell.angle_gamma   90.00
#
_symmetry.space_group_name_H-M   'P 1'
#
loop_
_entity.id
_entity.type
_entity.pdbx_description
1 polymer ?
#
loop_
_entity_poly.entity_id
_entity_poly.type
_entity_poly.pdbx_seq_one_letter_code
_entity_poly.pdbx_strand_id
1 'polypeptide(L)'
;METKYHTATHLLNAALKKVLGPHVHQKGSNITVERMRFDFSHNAKMTDEEKQKTEDLVNEYIKMAIPVEKLEMPKEDALKLGAEAMFLDKYGDIVSVYKIGDVSLELCGGPHVKNTSELGHFKIKKEEASSAGVRRIKAILE
;
A
#
# COMPACT_ATOMS: atom_id res chain seq x y z
N MET A 1 -14.00 7.46 3.93
CA MET A 1 -12.70 7.96 3.46
C MET A 1 -11.53 7.13 3.96
N GLU A 2 -11.53 6.72 5.23
CA GLU A 2 -10.45 5.89 5.78
C GLU A 2 -10.32 4.55 5.06
N THR A 3 -11.44 3.91 4.72
CA THR A 3 -11.45 2.68 3.95
C THR A 3 -10.75 2.86 2.60
N LYS A 4 -11.00 3.98 1.93
CA LYS A 4 -10.36 4.30 0.65
C LYS A 4 -8.85 4.49 0.83
N TYR A 5 -8.43 5.21 1.86
CA TYR A 5 -7.01 5.42 2.14
C TYR A 5 -6.31 4.10 2.47
N HIS A 6 -6.99 3.20 3.16
CA HIS A 6 -6.42 1.90 3.50
C HIS A 6 -6.08 1.09 2.24
N THR A 7 -7.00 1.08 1.27
CA THR A 7 -6.76 0.44 -0.02
C THR A 7 -5.64 1.17 -0.79
N ALA A 8 -5.64 2.50 -0.76
CA ALA A 8 -4.60 3.29 -1.43
C ALA A 8 -3.21 2.97 -0.89
N THR A 9 -3.08 2.65 0.39
CA THR A 9 -1.82 2.23 1.01
C THR A 9 -1.25 1.01 0.32
N HIS A 10 -2.09 0.02 0.02
CA HIS A 10 -1.67 -1.20 -0.68
C HIS A 10 -1.20 -0.90 -2.10
N LEU A 11 -1.92 -0.03 -2.80
CA LEU A 11 -1.54 0.37 -4.16
C LEU A 11 -0.22 1.15 -4.16
N LEU A 12 -0.04 2.03 -3.18
CA LEU A 12 1.18 2.80 -3.04
C LEU A 12 2.39 1.89 -2.76
N ASN A 13 2.23 0.92 -1.88
CA ASN A 13 3.29 -0.04 -1.59
C ASN A 13 3.71 -0.80 -2.86
N ALA A 14 2.74 -1.28 -3.62
CA ALA A 14 3.02 -1.99 -4.87
C ALA A 14 3.72 -1.09 -5.89
N ALA A 15 3.26 0.16 -6.02
CA ALA A 15 3.86 1.12 -6.94
C ALA A 15 5.30 1.46 -6.56
N LEU A 16 5.56 1.68 -5.27
CA LEU A 16 6.90 1.97 -4.77
C LEU A 16 7.87 0.81 -5.04
N LYS A 17 7.41 -0.42 -4.89
CA LYS A 17 8.24 -1.59 -5.20
C LYS A 17 8.61 -1.64 -6.68
N LYS A 18 7.71 -1.27 -7.58
CA LYS A 18 8.01 -1.23 -9.00
C LYS A 18 8.95 -0.10 -9.37
N VAL A 19 8.80 1.07 -8.75
CA VAL A 19 9.60 2.26 -9.08
C VAL A 19 10.97 2.21 -8.42
N LEU A 20 11.03 1.83 -7.15
CA LEU A 20 12.26 1.88 -6.35
C LEU A 20 12.95 0.52 -6.21
N GLY A 21 12.20 -0.57 -6.15
CA GLY A 21 12.74 -1.91 -6.05
C GLY A 21 12.13 -2.76 -4.95
N PRO A 22 12.48 -4.06 -4.90
CA PRO A 22 11.90 -5.01 -3.96
C PRO A 22 12.30 -4.79 -2.50
N HIS A 23 13.28 -3.93 -2.23
CA HIS A 23 13.70 -3.59 -0.87
C HIS A 23 12.66 -2.76 -0.12
N VAL A 24 11.65 -2.21 -0.83
CA VAL A 24 10.61 -1.40 -0.21
C VAL A 24 9.68 -2.29 0.61
N HIS A 25 9.56 -1.97 1.90
CA HIS A 25 8.61 -2.61 2.80
C HIS A 25 7.94 -1.54 3.65
N GLN A 26 6.68 -1.74 3.95
CA GLN A 26 5.95 -0.86 4.84
C GLN A 26 6.57 -0.90 6.24
N LYS A 27 6.91 0.26 6.78
CA LYS A 27 7.46 0.41 8.14
C LYS A 27 6.47 1.05 9.10
N GLY A 28 5.48 1.74 8.58
CA GLY A 28 4.43 2.34 9.37
C GLY A 28 3.43 3.02 8.48
N SER A 29 2.28 3.38 9.05
CA SER A 29 1.28 4.16 8.33
C SER A 29 0.38 4.88 9.33
N ASN A 30 -0.26 5.93 8.86
CA ASN A 30 -1.26 6.65 9.63
C ASN A 30 -2.30 7.20 8.66
N ILE A 31 -3.56 6.95 8.97
CA ILE A 31 -4.68 7.35 8.12
C ILE A 31 -5.63 8.23 8.90
N THR A 32 -5.97 9.39 8.33
CA THR A 32 -7.05 10.25 8.83
C THR A 32 -8.06 10.44 7.72
N VAL A 33 -9.17 11.10 7.99
CA VAL A 33 -10.16 11.40 6.95
C VAL A 33 -9.63 12.37 5.90
N GLU A 34 -8.56 13.08 6.23
CA GLU A 34 -8.00 14.14 5.39
C GLU A 34 -6.82 13.67 4.52
N ARG A 35 -6.06 12.67 5.00
CA ARG A 35 -4.84 12.25 4.31
C ARG A 35 -4.37 10.88 4.78
N MET A 36 -3.45 10.29 4.02
CA MET A 36 -2.71 9.11 4.44
C MET A 36 -1.23 9.45 4.59
N ARG A 37 -0.55 8.70 5.46
CA ARG A 37 0.90 8.74 5.63
C ARG A 37 1.41 7.31 5.50
N PHE A 38 2.46 7.12 4.72
CA PHE A 38 3.06 5.80 4.49
C PHE A 38 4.57 5.89 4.68
N ASP A 39 5.09 5.08 5.60
CA ASP A 39 6.52 5.00 5.88
C ASP A 39 7.05 3.69 5.30
N PHE A 40 8.19 3.77 4.61
CA PHE A 40 8.73 2.61 3.91
C PHE A 40 10.26 2.63 3.91
N SER A 41 10.85 1.43 3.74
CA SER A 41 12.31 1.27 3.70
C SER A 41 12.87 1.75 2.37
N HIS A 42 13.76 2.74 2.42
CA HIS A 42 14.49 3.26 1.26
C HIS A 42 15.60 4.19 1.75
N ASN A 43 16.78 4.09 1.17
CA ASN A 43 17.98 4.78 1.66
C ASN A 43 18.23 6.15 1.06
N ALA A 44 17.43 6.60 0.12
CA ALA A 44 17.67 7.86 -0.57
C ALA A 44 16.38 8.67 -0.72
N LYS A 45 16.54 9.99 -0.85
CA LYS A 45 15.41 10.86 -1.18
C LYS A 45 14.89 10.49 -2.57
N MET A 46 13.58 10.37 -2.71
CA MET A 46 12.96 10.14 -4.02
C MET A 46 13.16 11.35 -4.91
N THR A 47 13.52 11.11 -6.17
CA THR A 47 13.59 12.18 -7.16
C THR A 47 12.17 12.60 -7.54
N ASP A 48 12.04 13.78 -8.15
CA ASP A 48 10.73 14.24 -8.65
C ASP A 48 10.18 13.29 -9.69
N GLU A 49 11.04 12.70 -10.52
CA GLU A 49 10.64 11.70 -11.51
C GLU A 49 10.10 10.44 -10.84
N GLU A 50 10.78 9.96 -9.80
CA GLU A 50 10.32 8.77 -9.05
C GLU A 50 8.98 9.03 -8.36
N LYS A 51 8.79 10.20 -7.77
CA LYS A 51 7.52 10.58 -7.16
C LYS A 51 6.40 10.61 -8.19
N GLN A 52 6.68 11.20 -9.35
CA GLN A 52 5.68 11.29 -10.42
C GLN A 52 5.32 9.91 -10.98
N LYS A 53 6.31 9.06 -11.20
CA LYS A 53 6.07 7.69 -11.68
C LYS A 53 5.24 6.89 -10.69
N THR A 54 5.50 7.04 -9.40
CA THR A 54 4.75 6.36 -8.35
C THR A 54 3.30 6.83 -8.33
N GLU A 55 3.09 8.13 -8.36
CA GLU A 55 1.74 8.71 -8.40
C GLU A 55 0.97 8.26 -9.64
N ASP A 56 1.61 8.31 -10.80
CA ASP A 56 0.99 7.89 -12.06
C ASP A 56 0.62 6.40 -12.03
N LEU A 57 1.48 5.58 -11.46
CA LEU A 57 1.23 4.13 -11.38
C LEU A 57 0.06 3.81 -10.44
N VAL A 58 -0.02 4.48 -9.30
CA VAL A 58 -1.17 4.32 -8.40
C VAL A 58 -2.46 4.71 -9.12
N ASN A 59 -2.45 5.83 -9.84
CA ASN A 59 -3.62 6.29 -10.59
C ASN A 59 -3.97 5.35 -11.73
N GLU A 60 -2.98 4.70 -12.35
CA GLU A 60 -3.23 3.68 -13.36
C GLU A 60 -3.96 2.49 -12.74
N TYR A 61 -3.53 2.03 -11.56
CA TYR A 61 -4.21 0.94 -10.86
C TYR A 61 -5.66 1.31 -10.52
N ILE A 62 -5.90 2.56 -10.15
CA ILE A 62 -7.25 3.04 -9.87
C ILE A 62 -8.11 2.97 -11.13
N LYS A 63 -7.58 3.43 -12.26
CA LYS A 63 -8.29 3.43 -13.54
C LYS A 63 -8.57 2.03 -14.08
N MET A 64 -7.73 1.07 -13.74
CA MET A 64 -7.91 -0.32 -14.15
C MET A 64 -9.14 -0.97 -13.53
N ALA A 65 -9.75 -0.33 -12.52
CA ALA A 65 -10.94 -0.84 -11.83
C ALA A 65 -10.77 -2.28 -11.37
N ILE A 66 -9.71 -2.53 -10.61
CA ILE A 66 -9.34 -3.87 -10.15
C ILE A 66 -10.20 -4.27 -8.96
N PRO A 67 -10.84 -5.47 -8.99
CA PRO A 67 -11.56 -5.96 -7.82
C PRO A 67 -10.62 -6.19 -6.64
N VAL A 68 -11.08 -5.80 -5.46
CA VAL A 68 -10.36 -6.05 -4.20
C VAL A 68 -11.03 -7.23 -3.52
N GLU A 69 -10.31 -8.33 -3.40
CA GLU A 69 -10.85 -9.58 -2.85
C GLU A 69 -10.31 -9.83 -1.45
N LYS A 70 -11.21 -10.18 -0.53
CA LYS A 70 -10.84 -10.60 0.81
C LYS A 70 -10.86 -12.13 0.86
N LEU A 71 -9.72 -12.72 1.20
CA LEU A 71 -9.57 -14.16 1.35
C LEU A 71 -9.23 -14.48 2.80
N GLU A 72 -9.79 -15.56 3.32
CA GLU A 72 -9.44 -16.04 4.65
C GLU A 72 -8.76 -17.40 4.51
N MET A 73 -7.63 -17.58 5.20
CA MET A 73 -6.84 -18.78 5.10
C MET A 73 -5.90 -18.93 6.30
N PRO A 74 -5.36 -20.14 6.53
CA PRO A 74 -4.30 -20.29 7.53
C PRO A 74 -3.11 -19.40 7.19
N LYS A 75 -2.48 -18.85 8.23
CA LYS A 75 -1.34 -17.95 8.07
C LYS A 75 -0.23 -18.56 7.20
N GLU A 76 0.03 -19.85 7.39
CA GLU A 76 1.07 -20.55 6.61
C GLU A 76 0.76 -20.56 5.12
N ASP A 77 -0.51 -20.73 4.76
CA ASP A 77 -0.92 -20.73 3.35
C ASP A 77 -0.77 -19.33 2.73
N ALA A 78 -1.10 -18.29 3.49
CA ALA A 78 -0.94 -16.92 3.04
C ALA A 78 0.53 -16.60 2.76
N LEU A 79 1.43 -17.03 3.63
CA LEU A 79 2.86 -16.81 3.45
C LEU A 79 3.41 -17.59 2.25
N LYS A 80 2.90 -18.79 2.00
CA LYS A 80 3.29 -19.58 0.81
C LYS A 80 2.88 -18.91 -0.49
N LEU A 81 1.81 -18.13 -0.48
CA LEU A 81 1.36 -17.37 -1.65
C LEU A 81 2.19 -16.12 -1.87
N GLY A 82 3.09 -15.77 -0.94
CA GLY A 82 3.90 -14.57 -1.03
C GLY A 82 3.22 -13.32 -0.47
N ALA A 83 2.18 -13.48 0.35
CA ALA A 83 1.51 -12.35 0.96
C ALA A 83 2.44 -11.58 1.90
N GLU A 84 2.41 -10.26 1.83
CA GLU A 84 3.18 -9.42 2.72
C GLU A 84 2.49 -9.27 4.09
N ALA A 85 3.31 -9.23 5.13
CA ALA A 85 2.84 -9.01 6.49
C ALA A 85 3.81 -8.09 7.21
N MET A 86 3.28 -6.99 7.75
CA MET A 86 4.11 -6.03 8.49
C MET A 86 4.42 -6.49 9.90
N PHE A 87 3.44 -7.05 10.59
CA PHE A 87 3.57 -7.53 11.96
C PHE A 87 3.10 -8.97 12.08
N LEU A 88 3.93 -9.90 11.61
CA LEU A 88 3.57 -11.32 11.52
C LEU A 88 3.13 -11.91 12.86
N ASP A 89 3.80 -11.52 13.95
CA ASP A 89 3.52 -12.04 15.29
C ASP A 89 2.15 -11.66 15.84
N LYS A 90 1.52 -10.64 15.23
CA LYS A 90 0.20 -10.16 15.67
C LYS A 90 -0.94 -10.91 15.02
N TYR A 91 -0.66 -11.76 14.03
CA TYR A 91 -1.70 -12.50 13.32
C TYR A 91 -1.96 -13.84 14.00
N GLY A 92 -3.23 -14.24 14.04
CA GLY A 92 -3.64 -15.54 14.55
C GLY A 92 -3.37 -16.66 13.54
N ASP A 93 -3.93 -17.83 13.79
CA ASP A 93 -3.75 -18.98 12.90
C ASP A 93 -4.45 -18.79 11.56
N ILE A 94 -5.60 -18.14 11.56
CA ILE A 94 -6.36 -17.81 10.36
C ILE A 94 -6.23 -16.32 10.13
N VAL A 95 -5.86 -15.92 8.92
CA VAL A 95 -5.64 -14.52 8.57
C VAL A 95 -6.52 -14.09 7.41
N SER A 96 -6.79 -12.77 7.35
CA SER A 96 -7.43 -12.16 6.20
C SER A 96 -6.35 -11.65 5.26
N VAL A 97 -6.48 -11.98 3.98
CA VAL A 97 -5.57 -11.55 2.93
C VAL A 97 -6.38 -10.76 1.92
N TYR A 98 -5.91 -9.55 1.60
CA TYR A 98 -6.52 -8.75 0.56
C TYR A 98 -5.71 -8.87 -0.72
N LYS A 99 -6.39 -9.30 -1.78
CA LYS A 99 -5.81 -9.45 -3.11
C LYS A 99 -6.38 -8.39 -4.02
N ILE A 100 -5.50 -7.62 -4.64
CA ILE A 100 -5.86 -6.59 -5.63
C ILE A 100 -5.28 -7.03 -6.97
N GLY A 101 -6.01 -7.89 -7.69
CA GLY A 101 -5.54 -8.46 -8.96
C GLY A 101 -4.15 -9.06 -8.82
N ASP A 102 -3.27 -8.76 -9.77
CA ASP A 102 -1.86 -9.15 -9.72
C ASP A 102 -0.96 -8.06 -9.09
N VAL A 103 -1.58 -6.99 -8.58
CA VAL A 103 -0.86 -5.82 -8.07
C VAL A 103 -0.40 -6.01 -6.64
N SER A 104 -1.27 -6.51 -5.77
CA SER A 104 -1.00 -6.57 -4.35
C SER A 104 -1.61 -7.81 -3.70
N LEU A 105 -0.89 -8.37 -2.74
CA LEU A 105 -1.36 -9.48 -1.91
C LEU A 105 -0.77 -9.25 -0.52
N GLU A 106 -1.62 -8.84 0.44
CA GLU A 106 -1.14 -8.47 1.78
C GLU A 106 -2.07 -8.99 2.86
N LEU A 107 -1.46 -9.39 4.00
CA LEU A 107 -2.21 -9.69 5.21
C LEU A 107 -2.69 -8.36 5.79
N CYS A 108 -3.99 -8.23 5.99
CA CYS A 108 -4.56 -7.02 6.53
C CYS A 108 -5.91 -7.32 7.18
N GLY A 109 -6.11 -6.82 8.38
CA GLY A 109 -7.39 -6.98 9.10
C GLY A 109 -8.34 -5.81 8.94
N GLY A 110 -7.93 -4.75 8.25
CA GLY A 110 -8.74 -3.55 8.10
C GLY A 110 -9.72 -3.61 6.95
N PRO A 111 -10.68 -2.67 6.91
CA PRO A 111 -11.64 -2.61 5.83
C PRO A 111 -11.02 -2.03 4.56
N HIS A 112 -11.49 -2.52 3.40
CA HIS A 112 -11.06 -2.05 2.08
C HIS A 112 -12.26 -1.79 1.18
N VAL A 113 -12.05 -0.94 0.17
CA VAL A 113 -13.06 -0.77 -0.89
C VAL A 113 -13.16 -2.06 -1.71
N LYS A 114 -14.24 -2.23 -2.44
CA LYS A 114 -14.46 -3.43 -3.26
C LYS A 114 -13.77 -3.37 -4.61
N ASN A 115 -13.45 -2.16 -5.09
CA ASN A 115 -12.84 -1.95 -6.39
C ASN A 115 -11.95 -0.70 -6.34
N THR A 116 -10.80 -0.76 -7.00
CA THR A 116 -9.85 0.35 -6.97
C THR A 116 -10.42 1.63 -7.59
N SER A 117 -11.38 1.52 -8.50
CA SER A 117 -12.00 2.70 -9.11
C SER A 117 -12.75 3.60 -8.12
N GLU A 118 -13.09 3.06 -6.94
CA GLU A 118 -13.77 3.84 -5.90
C GLU A 118 -12.84 4.89 -5.26
N LEU A 119 -11.53 4.80 -5.46
CA LEU A 119 -10.56 5.71 -4.84
C LEU A 119 -10.55 7.11 -5.45
N GLY A 120 -10.99 7.26 -6.69
CA GLY A 120 -10.93 8.53 -7.38
C GLY A 120 -9.53 8.84 -7.90
N HIS A 121 -8.90 9.90 -7.41
CA HIS A 121 -7.57 10.32 -7.86
C HIS A 121 -6.61 10.40 -6.68
N PHE A 122 -5.42 9.81 -6.83
CA PHE A 122 -4.37 9.80 -5.83
C PHE A 122 -3.34 10.89 -6.12
N LYS A 123 -2.94 11.62 -5.07
CA LYS A 123 -1.92 12.68 -5.21
C LYS A 123 -0.93 12.64 -4.05
N ILE A 124 0.35 12.57 -4.39
CA ILE A 124 1.43 12.67 -3.40
C ILE A 124 1.63 14.15 -3.05
N LYS A 125 1.50 14.48 -1.78
CA LYS A 125 1.68 15.85 -1.30
C LYS A 125 3.10 16.13 -0.85
N LYS A 126 3.77 15.14 -0.24
CA LYS A 126 5.10 15.33 0.30
C LYS A 126 5.83 13.99 0.45
N GLU A 127 7.15 14.02 0.25
CA GLU A 127 8.03 12.90 0.53
C GLU A 127 9.17 13.45 1.40
N GLU A 128 9.44 12.80 2.53
CA GLU A 128 10.44 13.28 3.51
C GLU A 128 11.11 12.14 4.24
N ALA A 129 12.20 12.45 4.94
CA ALA A 129 12.86 11.47 5.81
C ALA A 129 12.00 11.26 7.06
N SER A 130 11.91 10.00 7.49
CA SER A 130 11.27 9.65 8.76
C SER A 130 12.33 9.28 9.82
N SER A 131 13.21 8.34 9.46
CA SER A 131 14.32 7.93 10.29
C SER A 131 15.41 7.34 9.38
N ALA A 132 16.51 6.84 9.95
CA ALA A 132 17.58 6.25 9.13
C ALA A 132 17.03 5.07 8.31
N GLY A 133 17.18 5.14 6.99
CA GLY A 133 16.72 4.11 6.06
C GLY A 133 15.21 4.04 5.89
N VAL A 134 14.45 5.02 6.38
CA VAL A 134 12.99 5.07 6.26
C VAL A 134 12.54 6.39 5.69
N ARG A 135 11.75 6.34 4.62
CA ARG A 135 11.17 7.51 3.96
C ARG A 135 9.66 7.57 4.28
N ARG A 136 9.09 8.73 4.16
CA ARG A 136 7.69 9.00 4.47
C ARG A 136 7.01 9.73 3.32
N ILE A 137 5.88 9.21 2.87
CA ILE A 137 5.02 9.87 1.88
C ILE A 137 3.72 10.28 2.57
N LYS A 138 3.29 11.51 2.31
CA LYS A 138 1.96 12.00 2.67
C LYS A 138 1.18 12.20 1.37
N ALA A 139 -0.03 11.66 1.32
CA ALA A 139 -0.84 11.68 0.10
C ALA A 139 -2.32 11.87 0.42
N ILE A 140 -3.06 12.28 -0.60
CA ILE A 140 -4.51 12.48 -0.50
C ILE A 140 -5.23 11.81 -1.67
N LEU A 141 -6.52 11.58 -1.48
CA LEU A 141 -7.44 11.19 -2.54
C LEU A 141 -8.36 12.37 -2.84
N GLU A 142 -8.51 12.66 -4.12
CA GLU A 142 -9.35 13.77 -4.59
C GLU A 142 -10.62 13.30 -5.28
#